data_53dc011fd99d39cf0f4473a0de131a04
#
_entry.id   53dc011fd99d39cf0f4473a0de131a04
#
_cell.length_a   1.000
_cell.length_b   1.000
_cell.length_c   1.000
_cell.angle_alpha   90.00
_cell.angle_beta   90.00
_cell.angle_gamma   90.00
#
_symmetry.space_group_name_H-M   'P 1'
#
loop_
_entity.id
_entity.type
_entity.pdbx_description
1 polymer ?
#
loop_
_entity_poly.entity_id
_entity_poly.type
_entity_poly.pdbx_seq_one_letter_code
_entity_poly.pdbx_strand_id
1 'polypeptide(L)'
;TRLRTVTGVQTCALPILHEIDSDRLTREIQLNVGALTRLSHAAIRAMVPRGRGYLLNVSSVASFQASPRLAVYSATKAYVTSLTEALHEEMRGTGVRVTALCPGLVRTEFQSISSTEQYSRDFPSFSWLDVTDVARAGLRDMARGKVLSVPGALYKGLFAVSDLLPRALVRRISSLATGRH
;
A
#
# COMPACT_ATOMS: atom_id res chain seq x y z
N THR A 1 34.86 -7.16 11.22
CA THR A 1 33.47 -6.66 11.22
C THR A 1 32.61 -7.77 11.83
N ARG A 2 32.21 -7.63 13.08
CA ARG A 2 31.39 -8.64 13.79
C ARG A 2 29.93 -8.43 13.40
N LEU A 3 29.35 -9.42 12.72
CA LEU A 3 27.91 -9.60 12.62
C LEU A 3 27.34 -9.73 14.05
N ARG A 4 26.65 -8.70 14.53
CA ARG A 4 25.82 -8.84 15.72
C ARG A 4 24.56 -9.59 15.31
N THR A 5 24.53 -10.88 15.57
CA THR A 5 23.30 -11.66 15.68
C THR A 5 22.53 -11.11 16.86
N VAL A 6 21.47 -10.36 16.60
CA VAL A 6 20.53 -9.94 17.64
C VAL A 6 19.65 -11.13 17.95
N THR A 7 20.11 -11.98 18.88
CA THR A 7 19.26 -12.91 19.60
C THR A 7 18.63 -12.14 20.75
N GLY A 8 17.58 -11.41 20.47
CA GLY A 8 16.72 -10.77 21.46
C GLY A 8 15.31 -11.30 21.31
N VAL A 9 14.69 -11.67 22.41
CA VAL A 9 13.26 -11.97 22.51
C VAL A 9 12.50 -10.88 21.77
N GLN A 10 12.00 -11.19 20.57
CA GLN A 10 11.17 -10.27 19.80
C GLN A 10 9.85 -10.15 20.56
N THR A 11 9.69 -9.04 21.25
CA THR A 11 8.37 -8.58 21.68
C THR A 11 7.48 -8.51 20.45
N CYS A 12 6.25 -9.03 20.55
CA CYS A 12 5.27 -9.18 19.46
C CYS A 12 4.76 -7.84 18.86
N ALA A 13 5.58 -6.82 18.82
CA ALA A 13 5.22 -5.49 18.36
C ALA A 13 6.17 -5.03 17.25
N LEU A 14 5.58 -4.53 16.15
CA LEU A 14 6.35 -3.84 15.12
C LEU A 14 7.12 -2.67 15.74
N PRO A 15 8.39 -2.42 15.32
CA PRO A 15 9.18 -1.32 15.86
C PRO A 15 8.52 0.02 15.54
N ILE A 16 8.63 0.97 16.46
CA ILE A 16 8.25 2.37 16.23
C ILE A 16 9.38 3.09 15.49
N LEU A 17 9.06 4.24 14.89
CA LEU A 17 9.94 4.91 13.92
C LEU A 17 11.38 5.09 14.40
N HIS A 18 11.60 5.49 15.66
CA HIS A 18 12.95 5.76 16.19
C HIS A 18 13.78 4.49 16.45
N GLU A 19 13.16 3.32 16.41
CA GLU A 19 13.84 2.02 16.56
C GLU A 19 14.27 1.43 15.22
N ILE A 20 13.87 2.06 14.10
CA ILE A 20 14.16 1.57 12.75
C ILE A 20 15.39 2.30 12.22
N ASP A 21 16.29 1.54 11.59
CA ASP A 21 17.45 2.10 10.90
C ASP A 21 17.01 3.09 9.80
N SER A 22 17.57 4.30 9.82
CA SER A 22 17.25 5.37 8.88
C SER A 22 17.53 4.99 7.42
N ASP A 23 18.56 4.17 7.16
CA ASP A 23 18.89 3.73 5.80
C ASP A 23 17.84 2.76 5.26
N ARG A 24 17.23 1.95 6.14
CA ARG A 24 16.09 1.09 5.77
C ARG A 24 14.90 1.96 5.36
N LEU A 25 14.57 2.98 6.14
CA LEU A 25 13.48 3.91 5.82
C LEU A 25 13.73 4.66 4.51
N THR A 26 14.96 5.12 4.31
CA THR A 26 15.36 5.81 3.08
C THR A 26 15.23 4.89 1.86
N ARG A 27 15.69 3.64 1.94
CA ARG A 27 15.52 2.66 0.87
C ARG A 27 14.06 2.38 0.55
N GLU A 28 13.19 2.30 1.56
CA GLU A 28 11.76 2.12 1.38
C GLU A 28 11.14 3.30 0.62
N ILE A 29 11.49 4.53 0.97
CA ILE A 29 11.04 5.73 0.24
C ILE A 29 11.57 5.75 -1.19
N GLN A 30 12.84 5.45 -1.39
CA GLN A 30 13.45 5.40 -2.73
C GLN A 30 12.74 4.37 -3.63
N LEU A 31 12.38 3.20 -3.09
CA LEU A 31 11.67 2.17 -3.83
C LEU A 31 10.21 2.57 -4.11
N ASN A 32 9.46 2.88 -3.04
CA ASN A 32 8.01 3.07 -3.14
C ASN A 32 7.61 4.41 -3.78
N VAL A 33 8.45 5.43 -3.65
CA VAL A 33 8.18 6.78 -4.16
C VAL A 33 9.07 7.08 -5.37
N GLY A 34 10.37 7.10 -5.19
CA GLY A 34 11.30 7.53 -6.24
C GLY A 34 11.27 6.64 -7.49
N ALA A 35 11.45 5.33 -7.32
CA ALA A 35 11.45 4.39 -8.45
C ALA A 35 10.06 4.32 -9.10
N LEU A 36 8.98 4.26 -8.32
CA LEU A 36 7.61 4.22 -8.84
C LEU A 36 7.29 5.47 -9.67
N THR A 37 7.66 6.67 -9.21
CA THR A 37 7.44 7.92 -9.96
C THR A 37 8.17 7.91 -11.29
N ARG A 38 9.44 7.51 -11.30
CA ARG A 38 10.24 7.41 -12.53
C ARG A 38 9.67 6.40 -13.53
N LEU A 39 9.24 5.23 -13.04
CA LEU A 39 8.63 4.20 -13.89
C LEU A 39 7.28 4.65 -14.43
N SER A 40 6.43 5.27 -13.60
CA SER A 40 5.14 5.81 -14.03
C SER A 40 5.32 6.88 -15.11
N HIS A 41 6.26 7.81 -14.92
CA HIS A 41 6.58 8.83 -15.90
C HIS A 41 7.07 8.23 -17.24
N ALA A 42 8.01 7.27 -17.19
CA ALA A 42 8.51 6.62 -18.40
C ALA A 42 7.42 5.84 -19.13
N ALA A 43 6.57 5.13 -18.39
CA ALA A 43 5.44 4.38 -18.95
C ALA A 43 4.44 5.31 -19.68
N ILE A 44 4.01 6.38 -19.02
CA ILE A 44 3.07 7.35 -19.58
C ILE A 44 3.65 8.01 -20.84
N ARG A 45 4.90 8.44 -20.79
CA ARG A 45 5.59 9.01 -21.98
C ARG A 45 5.59 8.06 -23.18
N ALA A 46 5.70 6.76 -22.93
CA ALA A 46 5.68 5.76 -23.99
C ALA A 46 4.26 5.43 -24.48
N MET A 47 3.24 5.55 -23.63
CA MET A 47 1.86 5.17 -23.92
C MET A 47 1.05 6.28 -24.61
N VAL A 48 1.20 7.53 -24.19
CA VAL A 48 0.43 8.67 -24.70
C VAL A 48 0.53 8.83 -26.22
N PRO A 49 1.73 8.79 -26.85
CA PRO A 49 1.81 8.89 -28.32
C PRO A 49 1.14 7.73 -29.08
N ARG A 50 0.93 6.59 -28.39
CA ARG A 50 0.25 5.43 -28.99
C ARG A 50 -1.27 5.50 -28.86
N GLY A 51 -1.81 6.47 -28.10
CA GLY A 51 -3.22 6.62 -27.84
C GLY A 51 -3.83 5.45 -27.04
N ARG A 52 -3.00 4.63 -26.37
CA ARG A 52 -3.45 3.47 -25.58
C ARG A 52 -2.40 3.02 -24.58
N GLY A 53 -2.83 2.59 -23.41
CA GLY A 53 -1.95 2.01 -22.41
C GLY A 53 -2.67 1.71 -21.11
N TYR A 54 -2.00 0.94 -20.25
CA TYR A 54 -2.49 0.57 -18.93
C TYR A 54 -1.36 0.68 -17.92
N LEU A 55 -1.56 1.45 -16.86
CA LEU A 55 -0.63 1.58 -15.76
C LEU A 55 -1.34 1.17 -14.45
N LEU A 56 -0.85 0.12 -13.81
CA LEU A 56 -1.34 -0.34 -12.52
C LEU A 56 -0.25 -0.10 -11.46
N ASN A 57 -0.47 0.88 -10.59
CA ASN A 57 0.40 1.15 -9.46
C ASN A 57 -0.08 0.40 -8.22
N VAL A 58 0.82 -0.34 -7.56
CA VAL A 58 0.48 -1.12 -6.37
C VAL A 58 0.64 -0.25 -5.12
N SER A 59 -0.49 0.18 -4.58
CA SER A 59 -0.61 0.86 -3.30
C SER A 59 -0.96 -0.13 -2.17
N SER A 60 -1.80 0.26 -1.22
CA SER A 60 -2.31 -0.55 -0.11
C SER A 60 -3.52 0.15 0.51
N VAL A 61 -4.37 -0.59 1.23
CA VAL A 61 -5.39 0.01 2.12
C VAL A 61 -4.77 0.86 3.23
N ALA A 62 -3.49 0.63 3.56
CA ALA A 62 -2.73 1.48 4.49
C ALA A 62 -2.55 2.92 3.99
N SER A 63 -2.79 3.20 2.70
CA SER A 63 -2.74 4.54 2.11
C SER A 63 -3.86 5.46 2.59
N PHE A 64 -4.97 4.90 3.05
CA PHE A 64 -6.17 5.67 3.41
C PHE A 64 -6.14 6.19 4.84
N GLN A 65 -5.21 5.73 5.67
CA GLN A 65 -5.15 6.09 7.07
C GLN A 65 -3.72 6.12 7.62
N ALA A 66 -3.50 6.92 8.67
CA ALA A 66 -2.27 6.86 9.43
C ALA A 66 -2.21 5.55 10.22
N SER A 67 -1.15 4.78 10.01
CA SER A 67 -0.95 3.49 10.69
C SER A 67 0.27 3.58 11.61
N PRO A 68 0.09 3.62 12.95
CA PRO A 68 1.20 3.52 13.89
C PRO A 68 2.05 2.29 13.59
N ARG A 69 3.37 2.38 13.78
CA ARG A 69 4.36 1.33 13.50
C ARG A 69 4.58 1.00 12.02
N LEU A 70 3.78 1.57 11.13
CA LEU A 70 3.92 1.53 9.67
C LEU A 70 3.95 2.96 9.09
N ALA A 71 4.45 3.94 9.83
CA ALA A 71 4.34 5.35 9.49
C ALA A 71 4.90 5.67 8.09
N VAL A 72 6.15 5.25 7.80
CA VAL A 72 6.78 5.49 6.50
C VAL A 72 6.09 4.69 5.41
N TYR A 73 5.80 3.41 5.64
CA TYR A 73 5.07 2.58 4.69
C TYR A 73 3.74 3.21 4.28
N SER A 74 2.89 3.56 5.26
CA SER A 74 1.59 4.18 4.98
C SER A 74 1.71 5.51 4.25
N ALA A 75 2.71 6.33 4.61
CA ALA A 75 2.99 7.58 3.92
C ALA A 75 3.43 7.35 2.47
N THR A 76 4.29 6.36 2.21
CA THR A 76 4.69 6.01 0.83
C THR A 76 3.52 5.49 0.02
N LYS A 77 2.62 4.69 0.61
CA LYS A 77 1.43 4.18 -0.08
C LYS A 77 0.37 5.27 -0.30
N ALA A 78 0.25 6.24 0.61
CA ALA A 78 -0.58 7.43 0.40
C ALA A 78 -0.06 8.27 -0.78
N TYR A 79 1.26 8.45 -0.89
CA TYR A 79 1.87 9.06 -2.07
C TYR A 79 1.49 8.33 -3.36
N VAL A 80 1.62 6.98 -3.40
CA VAL A 80 1.30 6.17 -4.59
C VAL A 80 -0.16 6.34 -4.98
N THR A 81 -1.08 6.32 -4.01
CA THR A 81 -2.51 6.50 -4.27
C THR A 81 -2.78 7.89 -4.85
N SER A 82 -2.33 8.95 -4.18
CA SER A 82 -2.54 10.33 -4.61
C SER A 82 -1.91 10.63 -5.98
N LEU A 83 -0.68 10.17 -6.22
CA LEU A 83 -0.04 10.29 -7.53
C LEU A 83 -0.86 9.60 -8.63
N THR A 84 -1.36 8.39 -8.33
CA THR A 84 -2.12 7.59 -9.32
C THR A 84 -3.46 8.23 -9.64
N GLU A 85 -4.15 8.80 -8.65
CA GLU A 85 -5.40 9.54 -8.86
C GLU A 85 -5.17 10.77 -9.74
N ALA A 86 -4.12 11.55 -9.45
CA ALA A 86 -3.75 12.70 -10.28
C ALA A 86 -3.43 12.29 -11.73
N LEU A 87 -2.60 11.25 -11.91
CA LEU A 87 -2.26 10.73 -13.22
C LEU A 87 -3.47 10.17 -13.96
N HIS A 88 -4.45 9.58 -13.27
CA HIS A 88 -5.70 9.13 -13.87
C HIS A 88 -6.46 10.30 -14.51
N GLU A 89 -6.57 11.42 -13.81
CA GLU A 89 -7.23 12.62 -14.32
C GLU A 89 -6.44 13.27 -15.47
N GLU A 90 -5.12 13.37 -15.35
CA GLU A 90 -4.25 13.89 -16.42
C GLU A 90 -4.32 13.06 -17.72
N MET A 91 -4.55 11.76 -17.61
CA MET A 91 -4.62 10.86 -18.77
C MET A 91 -6.00 10.79 -19.42
N ARG A 92 -6.98 11.55 -18.96
CA ARG A 92 -8.30 11.60 -19.61
C ARG A 92 -8.20 12.02 -21.07
N GLY A 93 -8.87 11.28 -21.94
CA GLY A 93 -8.87 11.56 -23.38
C GLY A 93 -7.64 11.06 -24.14
N THR A 94 -6.58 10.60 -23.45
CA THR A 94 -5.34 10.09 -24.10
C THR A 94 -5.41 8.63 -24.51
N GLY A 95 -6.43 7.89 -24.06
CA GLY A 95 -6.52 6.43 -24.23
C GLY A 95 -5.65 5.63 -23.25
N VAL A 96 -4.92 6.28 -22.34
CA VAL A 96 -4.15 5.63 -21.26
C VAL A 96 -5.00 5.54 -19.99
N ARG A 97 -5.06 4.34 -19.40
CA ARG A 97 -5.78 4.10 -18.15
C ARG A 97 -4.79 3.91 -17.02
N VAL A 98 -5.01 4.61 -15.91
CA VAL A 98 -4.14 4.57 -14.73
C VAL A 98 -4.98 4.16 -13.53
N THR A 99 -4.52 3.17 -12.76
CA THR A 99 -5.27 2.58 -11.64
C THR A 99 -4.33 2.33 -10.45
N ALA A 100 -4.77 2.71 -9.26
CA ALA A 100 -4.13 2.29 -8.00
C ALA A 100 -4.77 0.99 -7.50
N LEU A 101 -4.00 -0.06 -7.36
CA LEU A 101 -4.38 -1.29 -6.67
C LEU A 101 -4.09 -1.14 -5.18
N CYS A 102 -5.12 -1.17 -4.35
CA CYS A 102 -5.05 -0.99 -2.91
C CYS A 102 -5.47 -2.29 -2.18
N PRO A 103 -4.61 -3.32 -2.14
CA PRO A 103 -4.94 -4.55 -1.45
C PRO A 103 -4.88 -4.38 0.07
N GLY A 104 -5.67 -5.21 0.76
CA GLY A 104 -5.52 -5.46 2.19
C GLY A 104 -4.40 -6.46 2.49
N LEU A 105 -4.60 -7.31 3.48
CA LEU A 105 -3.68 -8.38 3.81
C LEU A 105 -3.72 -9.46 2.72
N VAL A 106 -2.56 -9.74 2.11
CA VAL A 106 -2.41 -10.76 1.05
C VAL A 106 -1.37 -11.76 1.50
N ARG A 107 -1.63 -13.05 1.35
CA ARG A 107 -0.67 -14.11 1.67
C ARG A 107 0.44 -14.15 0.63
N THR A 108 1.59 -13.58 0.97
CA THR A 108 2.77 -13.52 0.11
C THR A 108 4.04 -13.55 0.97
N GLU A 109 5.20 -13.59 0.36
CA GLU A 109 6.50 -13.44 1.05
C GLU A 109 6.71 -12.02 1.62
N PHE A 110 5.81 -11.08 1.35
CA PHE A 110 5.91 -9.70 1.85
C PHE A 110 6.03 -9.66 3.38
N GLN A 111 5.30 -10.52 4.09
CA GLN A 111 5.31 -10.56 5.56
C GLN A 111 6.70 -10.90 6.11
N SER A 112 7.42 -11.84 5.50
CA SER A 112 8.78 -12.21 5.92
C SER A 112 9.79 -11.12 5.57
N ILE A 113 9.69 -10.53 4.39
CA ILE A 113 10.59 -9.46 3.93
C ILE A 113 10.40 -8.17 4.75
N SER A 114 9.16 -7.83 5.07
CA SER A 114 8.82 -6.60 5.81
C SER A 114 8.90 -6.74 7.34
N SER A 115 9.24 -7.94 7.86
CA SER A 115 9.21 -8.26 9.29
C SER A 115 7.82 -8.10 9.93
N THR A 116 6.77 -8.34 9.17
CA THR A 116 5.36 -8.26 9.60
C THR A 116 4.71 -9.63 9.74
N GLU A 117 5.49 -10.69 9.95
CA GLU A 117 5.01 -12.09 10.08
C GLU A 117 3.99 -12.26 11.21
N GLN A 118 4.09 -11.44 12.26
CA GLN A 118 3.14 -11.43 13.36
C GLN A 118 1.70 -11.14 12.91
N TYR A 119 1.49 -10.41 11.81
CA TYR A 119 0.14 -10.18 11.27
C TYR A 119 -0.58 -11.46 10.91
N SER A 120 0.15 -12.52 10.54
CA SER A 120 -0.47 -13.83 10.29
C SER A 120 -1.07 -14.46 11.55
N ARG A 121 -0.63 -14.03 12.73
CA ARG A 121 -1.15 -14.47 14.04
C ARG A 121 -2.23 -13.53 14.58
N ASP A 122 -2.09 -12.23 14.33
CA ASP A 122 -2.95 -11.19 14.90
C ASP A 122 -4.25 -10.98 14.12
N PHE A 123 -4.26 -11.32 12.85
CA PHE A 123 -5.43 -11.13 11.99
C PHE A 123 -6.11 -12.44 11.63
N PRO A 124 -7.44 -12.51 11.75
CA PRO A 124 -8.20 -13.73 11.45
C PRO A 124 -8.09 -14.12 9.98
N SER A 125 -8.23 -15.42 9.69
CA SER A 125 -8.00 -15.97 8.35
C SER A 125 -8.88 -15.36 7.26
N PHE A 126 -10.09 -14.91 7.60
CA PHE A 126 -11.01 -14.29 6.63
C PHE A 126 -10.57 -12.89 6.16
N SER A 127 -9.64 -12.24 6.88
CA SER A 127 -9.06 -10.95 6.46
C SER A 127 -7.98 -11.09 5.40
N TRP A 128 -7.49 -12.32 5.15
CA TRP A 128 -6.43 -12.59 4.20
C TRP A 128 -6.99 -12.89 2.82
N LEU A 129 -6.45 -12.18 1.82
CA LEU A 129 -6.83 -12.35 0.42
C LEU A 129 -5.85 -13.29 -0.28
N ASP A 130 -6.37 -14.03 -1.27
CA ASP A 130 -5.54 -14.78 -2.22
C ASP A 130 -4.88 -13.83 -3.22
N VAL A 131 -3.60 -14.09 -3.53
CA VAL A 131 -2.81 -13.24 -4.43
C VAL A 131 -3.38 -13.22 -5.85
N THR A 132 -3.90 -14.34 -6.31
CA THR A 132 -4.49 -14.47 -7.66
C THR A 132 -5.78 -13.66 -7.77
N ASP A 133 -6.60 -13.67 -6.73
CA ASP A 133 -7.84 -12.89 -6.69
C ASP A 133 -7.57 -11.39 -6.63
N VAL A 134 -6.54 -10.97 -5.90
CA VAL A 134 -6.07 -9.58 -5.86
C VAL A 134 -5.59 -9.13 -7.25
N ALA A 135 -4.74 -9.92 -7.88
CA ALA A 135 -4.23 -9.62 -9.22
C ALA A 135 -5.36 -9.53 -10.25
N ARG A 136 -6.27 -10.52 -10.25
CA ARG A 136 -7.42 -10.57 -11.14
C ARG A 136 -8.36 -9.38 -10.94
N ALA A 137 -8.60 -8.97 -9.68
CA ALA A 137 -9.40 -7.80 -9.36
C ALA A 137 -8.75 -6.51 -9.90
N GLY A 138 -7.46 -6.33 -9.67
CA GLY A 138 -6.70 -5.17 -10.16
C GLY A 138 -6.75 -5.04 -11.67
N LEU A 139 -6.46 -6.12 -12.39
CA LEU A 139 -6.48 -6.13 -13.86
C LEU A 139 -7.88 -5.86 -14.42
N ARG A 140 -8.91 -6.47 -13.83
CA ARG A 140 -10.29 -6.24 -14.23
C ARG A 140 -10.73 -4.79 -13.99
N ASP A 141 -10.42 -4.22 -12.85
CA ASP A 141 -10.80 -2.85 -12.50
C ASP A 141 -10.03 -1.84 -13.35
N MET A 142 -8.75 -2.08 -13.64
CA MET A 142 -7.94 -1.31 -14.59
C MET A 142 -8.54 -1.35 -16.02
N ALA A 143 -8.93 -2.54 -16.49
CA ALA A 143 -9.58 -2.68 -17.81
C ALA A 143 -10.91 -1.94 -17.89
N ARG A 144 -11.60 -1.72 -16.76
CA ARG A 144 -12.83 -0.93 -16.66
C ARG A 144 -12.58 0.58 -16.48
N GLY A 145 -11.32 1.00 -16.37
CA GLY A 145 -10.95 2.39 -16.17
C GLY A 145 -11.26 2.93 -14.77
N LYS A 146 -11.27 2.08 -13.76
CA LYS A 146 -11.42 2.55 -12.37
C LYS A 146 -10.12 3.17 -11.87
N VAL A 147 -10.23 4.27 -11.16
CA VAL A 147 -9.08 4.94 -10.54
C VAL A 147 -8.52 4.13 -9.36
N LEU A 148 -9.40 3.60 -8.50
CA LEU A 148 -9.04 2.78 -7.35
C LEU A 148 -9.59 1.36 -7.50
N SER A 149 -8.76 0.37 -7.22
CA SER A 149 -9.13 -1.03 -7.09
C SER A 149 -8.82 -1.51 -5.66
N VAL A 150 -9.88 -1.73 -4.88
CA VAL A 150 -9.78 -2.26 -3.50
C VAL A 150 -10.33 -3.69 -3.52
N PRO A 151 -9.48 -4.74 -3.57
CA PRO A 151 -9.94 -6.13 -3.57
C PRO A 151 -10.55 -6.54 -2.23
N GLY A 152 -11.56 -7.40 -2.27
CA GLY A 152 -12.24 -7.94 -1.07
C GLY A 152 -13.36 -7.05 -0.52
N ALA A 153 -14.51 -7.66 -0.21
CA ALA A 153 -15.68 -6.94 0.29
C ALA A 153 -15.41 -6.25 1.64
N LEU A 154 -14.67 -6.93 2.53
CA LEU A 154 -14.27 -6.39 3.83
C LEU A 154 -13.51 -5.06 3.68
N TYR A 155 -12.49 -5.04 2.81
CA TYR A 155 -11.65 -3.86 2.63
C TYR A 155 -12.38 -2.72 1.90
N LYS A 156 -13.30 -3.04 0.99
CA LYS A 156 -14.20 -2.04 0.38
C LYS A 156 -15.08 -1.37 1.42
N GLY A 157 -15.66 -2.16 2.33
CA GLY A 157 -16.46 -1.64 3.44
C GLY A 157 -15.64 -0.76 4.38
N LEU A 158 -14.46 -1.21 4.79
CA LEU A 158 -13.55 -0.43 5.63
C LEU A 158 -13.11 0.88 4.96
N PHE A 159 -12.80 0.84 3.66
CA PHE A 159 -12.47 2.03 2.89
C PHE A 159 -13.64 3.02 2.88
N ALA A 160 -14.85 2.58 2.51
CA ALA A 160 -16.02 3.45 2.45
C ALA A 160 -16.33 4.11 3.80
N VAL A 161 -16.19 3.34 4.90
CA VAL A 161 -16.37 3.88 6.26
C VAL A 161 -15.26 4.89 6.62
N SER A 162 -13.99 4.58 6.29
CA SER A 162 -12.88 5.48 6.60
C SER A 162 -12.93 6.80 5.83
N ASP A 163 -13.49 6.79 4.64
CA ASP A 163 -13.66 7.98 3.79
C ASP A 163 -14.74 8.94 4.34
N LEU A 164 -15.74 8.37 5.02
CA LEU A 164 -16.84 9.14 5.63
C LEU A 164 -16.51 9.69 7.03
N LEU A 165 -15.52 9.11 7.71
CA LEU A 165 -15.19 9.46 9.10
C LEU A 165 -14.16 10.60 9.18
N PRO A 166 -14.26 11.51 10.18
CA PRO A 166 -13.22 12.49 10.44
C PRO A 166 -11.87 11.82 10.70
N ARG A 167 -10.81 12.32 10.06
CA ARG A 167 -9.44 11.75 10.17
C ARG A 167 -8.96 11.58 11.62
N ALA A 168 -9.40 12.45 12.54
CA ALA A 168 -9.08 12.35 13.97
C ALA A 168 -9.63 11.06 14.59
N LEU A 169 -10.86 10.69 14.23
CA LEU A 169 -11.50 9.47 14.72
C LEU A 169 -10.83 8.22 14.14
N VAL A 170 -10.55 8.22 12.84
CA VAL A 170 -9.84 7.12 12.17
C VAL A 170 -8.47 6.88 12.83
N ARG A 171 -7.69 7.96 13.12
CA ARG A 171 -6.41 7.85 13.83
C ARG A 171 -6.55 7.19 15.21
N ARG A 172 -7.57 7.60 15.99
CA ARG A 172 -7.81 7.00 17.31
C ARG A 172 -8.16 5.52 17.22
N ILE A 173 -9.02 5.13 16.28
CA ILE A 173 -9.38 3.73 16.04
C ILE A 173 -8.14 2.93 15.63
N SER A 174 -7.34 3.44 14.69
CA SER A 174 -6.10 2.78 14.26
C SER A 174 -5.10 2.60 15.40
N SER A 175 -4.95 3.61 16.29
CA SER A 175 -4.06 3.50 17.45
C SER A 175 -4.53 2.48 18.48
N LEU A 176 -5.84 2.28 18.62
CA LEU A 176 -6.41 1.24 19.50
C LEU A 176 -6.22 -0.16 18.92
N ALA A 177 -6.38 -0.30 17.60
CA ALA A 177 -6.20 -1.58 16.90
C ALA A 177 -4.74 -2.08 16.86
N THR A 178 -3.77 -1.16 16.92
CA THR A 178 -2.33 -1.50 16.89
C THR A 178 -1.68 -1.67 18.27
N GLY A 179 -2.48 -1.67 19.33
CA GLY A 179 -2.02 -1.87 20.72
C GLY A 179 -1.42 -0.60 21.32
N ARG A 180 -1.91 -0.22 22.49
CA ARG A 180 -1.31 0.82 23.34
C ARG A 180 -0.04 0.26 23.99
N HIS A 181 0.99 1.06 24.04
CA HIS A 181 1.93 1.07 25.15
C HIS A 181 1.84 2.42 25.82
#